data_8a4a33bbb6bc1066da0a23247dd08577
#
_entry.id   8a4a33bbb6bc1066da0a23247dd08577
#
_cell.length_a   1.000
_cell.length_b   1.000
_cell.length_c   1.000
_cell.angle_alpha   90.00
_cell.angle_beta   90.00
_cell.angle_gamma   90.00
#
_symmetry.space_group_name_H-M   'P 1'
#
loop_
_entity.id
_entity.type
_entity.pdbx_description
1 polymer ?
#
loop_
_entity_poly.entity_id
_entity_poly.type
_entity_poly.pdbx_seq_one_letter_code
_entity_poly.pdbx_strand_id
1 'polypeptide(L)'
;MNDYIIAPSILSADFANLGKDVSDVIDAGADFIHFDVMDNHYVPNLTVGPMVCKSLRDYGINAVIDVHLMISPVDEIIPDFAQAGANYITFHPEATKHVDRTIKLIKDHGCKPGVVLNPATNVSILEYCLDQIDMVLLMSVNPGFAGQKFIESTYDKIVEVREMIDAVNPSIRLEVDGGLNLENIGKAARSGADTFVAGSAIFNSENYKKTISQMREIISKS
;
A
#
# COMPACT_ATOMS: atom_id res chain seq x y z
N MET A 1 1.40 14.55 15.69
CA MET A 1 1.45 13.15 15.20
C MET A 1 2.27 13.17 13.93
N ASN A 2 3.17 12.24 13.75
CA ASN A 2 3.84 12.14 12.45
C ASN A 2 2.78 11.84 11.40
N ASP A 3 2.59 12.74 10.46
CA ASP A 3 1.60 12.57 9.40
C ASP A 3 2.06 11.54 8.36
N TYR A 4 3.31 11.07 8.45
CA TYR A 4 3.91 10.11 7.53
C TYR A 4 3.87 8.67 8.05
N ILE A 5 3.51 7.75 7.16
CA ILE A 5 3.38 6.30 7.42
C ILE A 5 4.49 5.54 6.66
N ILE A 6 5.17 4.63 7.35
CA ILE A 6 6.05 3.64 6.73
C ILE A 6 5.35 2.28 6.83
N ALA A 7 5.11 1.67 5.66
CA ALA A 7 4.39 0.42 5.47
C ALA A 7 5.31 -0.64 4.83
N PRO A 8 6.03 -1.48 5.59
CA PRO A 8 6.80 -2.58 5.02
C PRO A 8 5.90 -3.56 4.27
N SER A 9 6.24 -3.84 2.97
CA SER A 9 5.55 -4.88 2.21
C SER A 9 6.08 -6.26 2.57
N ILE A 10 5.18 -7.12 3.05
CA ILE A 10 5.50 -8.50 3.42
C ILE A 10 5.90 -9.38 2.24
N LEU A 11 5.71 -8.92 1.01
CA LEU A 11 6.18 -9.63 -0.19
C LEU A 11 7.70 -9.92 -0.14
N SER A 12 8.45 -9.11 0.64
CA SER A 12 9.89 -9.26 0.84
C SER A 12 10.27 -9.92 2.18
N ALA A 13 9.30 -10.32 3.00
CA ALA A 13 9.53 -10.94 4.30
C ALA A 13 9.92 -12.43 4.18
N ASP A 14 10.45 -13.01 5.25
CA ASP A 14 10.64 -14.45 5.36
C ASP A 14 9.31 -15.17 5.64
N PHE A 15 8.70 -15.75 4.63
CA PHE A 15 7.43 -16.46 4.76
C PHE A 15 7.50 -17.69 5.67
N ALA A 16 8.68 -18.30 5.89
CA ALA A 16 8.83 -19.39 6.84
C ALA A 16 8.71 -18.91 8.30
N ASN A 17 8.93 -17.62 8.56
CA ASN A 17 8.89 -16.98 9.87
C ASN A 17 8.05 -15.71 9.87
N LEU A 18 7.03 -15.61 9.01
CA LEU A 18 6.32 -14.38 8.67
C LEU A 18 5.79 -13.61 9.90
N GLY A 19 5.16 -14.30 10.85
CA GLY A 19 4.63 -13.66 12.06
C GLY A 19 5.70 -12.95 12.88
N LYS A 20 6.87 -13.61 13.02
CA LYS A 20 8.01 -13.02 13.72
C LYS A 20 8.59 -11.83 12.95
N ASP A 21 8.79 -11.99 11.66
CA ASP A 21 9.41 -10.97 10.81
C ASP A 21 8.54 -9.70 10.76
N VAL A 22 7.22 -9.87 10.70
CA VAL A 22 6.24 -8.78 10.80
C VAL A 22 6.27 -8.11 12.19
N SER A 23 6.36 -8.89 13.26
CA SER A 23 6.48 -8.33 14.63
C SER A 23 7.77 -7.50 14.76
N ASP A 24 8.88 -8.01 14.24
CA ASP A 24 10.18 -7.34 14.31
C ASP A 24 10.19 -5.98 13.58
N VAL A 25 9.53 -5.84 12.42
CA VAL A 25 9.46 -4.55 11.71
C VAL A 25 8.52 -3.57 12.42
N ILE A 26 7.44 -4.05 13.04
CA ILE A 26 6.55 -3.21 13.87
C ILE A 26 7.31 -2.68 15.09
N ASP A 27 8.02 -3.54 15.79
CA ASP A 27 8.85 -3.17 16.95
C ASP A 27 10.00 -2.23 16.55
N ALA A 28 10.43 -2.31 15.30
CA ALA A 28 11.40 -1.40 14.70
C ALA A 28 10.83 -0.01 14.35
N GLY A 29 9.50 0.18 14.45
CA GLY A 29 8.82 1.46 14.26
C GLY A 29 8.06 1.60 12.95
N ALA A 30 7.70 0.51 12.25
CA ALA A 30 6.74 0.54 11.16
C ALA A 30 5.33 0.88 11.67
N ASP A 31 4.54 1.57 10.87
CA ASP A 31 3.18 2.01 11.25
C ASP A 31 2.11 1.06 10.71
N PHE A 32 2.24 0.67 9.45
CA PHE A 32 1.34 -0.26 8.76
C PHE A 32 2.10 -1.49 8.31
N ILE A 33 1.37 -2.50 7.89
CA ILE A 33 1.88 -3.65 7.14
C ILE A 33 1.19 -3.67 5.78
N HIS A 34 1.97 -3.57 4.72
CA HIS A 34 1.46 -3.66 3.34
C HIS A 34 1.42 -5.11 2.89
N PHE A 35 0.25 -5.53 2.38
CA PHE A 35 -0.07 -6.93 2.12
C PHE A 35 -0.42 -7.12 0.63
N ASP A 36 0.57 -7.49 -0.18
CA ASP A 36 0.47 -7.65 -1.64
C ASP A 36 -0.19 -8.97 -2.04
N VAL A 37 -1.41 -8.89 -2.60
CA VAL A 37 -2.21 -10.06 -3.04
C VAL A 37 -2.23 -10.15 -4.55
N MET A 38 -1.77 -11.29 -5.09
CA MET A 38 -1.66 -11.54 -6.53
C MET A 38 -2.27 -12.89 -6.90
N ASP A 39 -2.96 -12.97 -8.03
CA ASP A 39 -3.76 -14.13 -8.48
C ASP A 39 -3.24 -14.83 -9.74
N ASN A 40 -2.12 -14.40 -10.29
CA ASN A 40 -1.59 -14.85 -11.58
C ASN A 40 -2.53 -14.58 -12.77
N HIS A 41 -3.46 -13.62 -12.63
CA HIS A 41 -4.33 -13.13 -13.70
C HIS A 41 -4.13 -11.64 -13.94
N TYR A 42 -4.31 -10.82 -12.90
CA TYR A 42 -4.07 -9.39 -12.99
C TYR A 42 -2.57 -9.09 -13.20
N VAL A 43 -1.72 -9.80 -12.47
CA VAL A 43 -0.25 -9.74 -12.60
C VAL A 43 0.32 -11.17 -12.79
N PRO A 44 1.48 -11.34 -13.44
CA PRO A 44 2.05 -12.67 -13.70
C PRO A 44 2.80 -13.24 -12.48
N ASN A 45 2.16 -13.21 -11.32
CA ASN A 45 2.67 -13.75 -10.05
C ASN A 45 1.51 -14.19 -9.16
N LEU A 46 1.77 -15.12 -8.25
CA LEU A 46 0.83 -15.63 -7.26
C LEU A 46 1.46 -15.46 -5.86
N THR A 47 0.74 -14.89 -4.90
CA THR A 47 1.30 -14.64 -3.57
C THR A 47 0.47 -15.28 -2.47
N VAL A 48 -0.35 -14.52 -1.76
CA VAL A 48 -1.00 -14.89 -0.51
C VAL A 48 -2.50 -14.60 -0.56
N GLY A 49 -3.26 -15.21 0.35
CA GLY A 49 -4.68 -15.01 0.45
C GLY A 49 -5.13 -14.63 1.87
N PRO A 50 -6.47 -14.52 2.10
CA PRO A 50 -7.05 -14.09 3.37
C PRO A 50 -6.59 -14.93 4.58
N MET A 51 -6.31 -16.21 4.37
CA MET A 51 -5.82 -17.11 5.42
C MET A 51 -4.50 -16.64 6.05
N VAL A 52 -3.61 -16.02 5.26
CA VAL A 52 -2.33 -15.49 5.76
C VAL A 52 -2.57 -14.21 6.57
N CYS A 53 -3.45 -13.32 6.10
CA CYS A 53 -3.89 -12.14 6.87
C CYS A 53 -4.48 -12.55 8.23
N LYS A 54 -5.39 -13.52 8.23
CA LYS A 54 -5.95 -14.08 9.48
C LYS A 54 -4.87 -14.66 10.38
N SER A 55 -3.91 -15.42 9.83
CA SER A 55 -2.82 -16.00 10.62
C SER A 55 -1.95 -14.95 11.28
N LEU A 56 -1.69 -13.81 10.65
CA LEU A 56 -1.00 -12.70 11.28
C LEU A 56 -1.81 -12.11 12.44
N ARG A 57 -3.12 -11.95 12.30
CA ARG A 57 -4.00 -11.52 13.40
C ARG A 57 -4.00 -12.52 14.56
N ASP A 58 -4.12 -13.81 14.25
CA ASP A 58 -4.08 -14.88 15.27
C ASP A 58 -2.71 -14.96 15.97
N TYR A 59 -1.63 -14.60 15.28
CA TYR A 59 -0.28 -14.47 15.86
C TYR A 59 -0.15 -13.30 16.84
N GLY A 60 -1.07 -12.32 16.80
CA GLY A 60 -1.09 -11.16 17.68
C GLY A 60 -0.69 -9.84 17.02
N ILE A 61 -0.59 -9.79 15.70
CA ILE A 61 -0.32 -8.55 14.97
C ILE A 61 -1.54 -7.63 15.03
N ASN A 62 -1.41 -6.50 15.74
CA ASN A 62 -2.47 -5.49 15.91
C ASN A 62 -2.25 -4.23 15.05
N ALA A 63 -1.11 -4.11 14.39
CA ALA A 63 -0.84 -3.00 13.47
C ALA A 63 -1.87 -2.94 12.34
N VAL A 64 -2.03 -1.78 11.72
CA VAL A 64 -2.87 -1.62 10.54
C VAL A 64 -2.36 -2.53 9.43
N ILE A 65 -3.24 -3.35 8.86
CA ILE A 65 -2.97 -4.13 7.65
C ILE A 65 -3.67 -3.44 6.48
N ASP A 66 -2.88 -2.99 5.53
CA ASP A 66 -3.28 -2.44 4.26
C ASP A 66 -3.15 -3.52 3.19
N VAL A 67 -4.28 -3.97 2.65
CA VAL A 67 -4.36 -5.06 1.66
C VAL A 67 -4.46 -4.48 0.26
N HIS A 68 -3.42 -4.69 -0.54
CA HIS A 68 -3.36 -4.29 -1.94
C HIS A 68 -3.76 -5.48 -2.84
N LEU A 69 -4.91 -5.35 -3.51
CA LEU A 69 -5.48 -6.41 -4.35
C LEU A 69 -5.09 -6.25 -5.83
N MET A 70 -4.08 -6.99 -6.25
CA MET A 70 -3.67 -7.18 -7.65
C MET A 70 -4.31 -8.45 -8.21
N ILE A 71 -5.63 -8.50 -8.23
CA ILE A 71 -6.44 -9.66 -8.63
C ILE A 71 -7.63 -9.24 -9.51
N SER A 72 -8.08 -10.16 -10.38
CA SER A 72 -9.21 -9.93 -11.27
C SER A 72 -10.03 -11.23 -11.47
N PRO A 73 -11.36 -11.19 -11.19
CA PRO A 73 -12.16 -10.07 -10.67
C PRO A 73 -11.90 -9.82 -9.18
N VAL A 74 -12.02 -8.55 -8.72
CA VAL A 74 -11.63 -8.18 -7.37
C VAL A 74 -12.75 -8.31 -6.32
N ASP A 75 -14.01 -8.09 -6.72
CA ASP A 75 -15.14 -7.94 -5.78
C ASP A 75 -15.35 -9.17 -4.87
N GLU A 76 -15.13 -10.38 -5.39
CA GLU A 76 -15.51 -11.63 -4.73
C GLU A 76 -14.69 -11.92 -3.46
N ILE A 77 -13.44 -11.45 -3.38
CA ILE A 77 -12.54 -11.76 -2.26
C ILE A 77 -12.50 -10.66 -1.18
N ILE A 78 -13.09 -9.50 -1.44
CA ILE A 78 -13.14 -8.37 -0.50
C ILE A 78 -13.72 -8.77 0.86
N PRO A 79 -14.89 -9.48 0.93
CA PRO A 79 -15.47 -9.92 2.20
C PRO A 79 -14.53 -10.79 3.03
N ASP A 80 -13.79 -11.68 2.37
CA ASP A 80 -12.88 -12.62 3.03
C ASP A 80 -11.67 -11.88 3.66
N PHE A 81 -11.10 -10.89 2.98
CA PHE A 81 -10.03 -10.06 3.55
C PHE A 81 -10.52 -9.18 4.68
N ALA A 82 -11.72 -8.60 4.57
CA ALA A 82 -12.33 -7.85 5.65
C ALA A 82 -12.53 -8.73 6.90
N GLN A 83 -13.08 -9.94 6.72
CA GLN A 83 -13.24 -10.91 7.82
C GLN A 83 -11.90 -11.39 8.38
N ALA A 84 -10.86 -11.48 7.55
CA ALA A 84 -9.50 -11.83 7.98
C ALA A 84 -8.82 -10.73 8.79
N GLY A 85 -9.39 -9.52 8.86
CA GLY A 85 -8.91 -8.42 9.68
C GLY A 85 -8.11 -7.34 8.93
N ALA A 86 -8.32 -7.18 7.63
CA ALA A 86 -7.83 -6.03 6.88
C ALA A 86 -8.41 -4.72 7.44
N ASN A 87 -7.62 -3.65 7.44
CA ASN A 87 -8.06 -2.30 7.82
C ASN A 87 -8.31 -1.43 6.59
N TYR A 88 -7.39 -1.47 5.63
CA TYR A 88 -7.54 -0.89 4.31
C TYR A 88 -7.63 -2.02 3.28
N ILE A 89 -8.41 -1.80 2.24
CA ILE A 89 -8.42 -2.64 1.04
C ILE A 89 -8.32 -1.72 -0.15
N THR A 90 -7.23 -1.86 -0.90
CA THR A 90 -6.96 -1.08 -2.09
C THR A 90 -7.04 -1.97 -3.33
N PHE A 91 -7.61 -1.45 -4.41
CA PHE A 91 -7.82 -2.21 -5.64
C PHE A 91 -7.58 -1.37 -6.88
N HIS A 92 -7.20 -2.04 -7.97
CA HIS A 92 -7.03 -1.41 -9.27
C HIS A 92 -8.39 -1.21 -9.98
N PRO A 93 -8.68 -0.02 -10.51
CA PRO A 93 -9.93 0.22 -11.22
C PRO A 93 -10.10 -0.69 -12.45
N GLU A 94 -8.99 -1.16 -13.04
CA GLU A 94 -9.01 -2.11 -14.15
C GLU A 94 -9.50 -3.51 -13.76
N ALA A 95 -9.49 -3.83 -12.46
CA ALA A 95 -9.90 -5.15 -11.93
C ALA A 95 -11.42 -5.28 -11.70
N THR A 96 -12.18 -4.19 -11.86
CA THR A 96 -13.63 -4.17 -11.73
C THR A 96 -14.30 -3.40 -12.88
N LYS A 97 -15.55 -3.72 -13.16
CA LYS A 97 -16.37 -2.96 -14.13
C LYS A 97 -17.09 -1.75 -13.49
N HIS A 98 -17.16 -1.70 -12.17
CA HIS A 98 -17.97 -0.74 -11.42
C HIS A 98 -17.23 -0.27 -10.16
N VAL A 99 -16.31 0.67 -10.32
CA VAL A 99 -15.44 1.21 -9.26
C VAL A 99 -16.25 1.67 -8.04
N ASP A 100 -17.31 2.46 -8.24
CA ASP A 100 -18.18 2.94 -7.17
C ASP A 100 -18.79 1.80 -6.35
N ARG A 101 -19.27 0.74 -7.01
CA ARG A 101 -19.82 -0.45 -6.33
C ARG A 101 -18.75 -1.18 -5.51
N THR A 102 -17.53 -1.30 -6.02
CA THR A 102 -16.42 -1.94 -5.31
C THR A 102 -16.01 -1.13 -4.07
N ILE A 103 -15.94 0.20 -4.17
CA ILE A 103 -15.70 1.11 -3.03
C ILE A 103 -16.77 0.89 -1.95
N LYS A 104 -18.05 0.88 -2.35
CA LYS A 104 -19.15 0.64 -1.41
C LYS A 104 -19.06 -0.74 -0.76
N LEU A 105 -18.71 -1.78 -1.51
CA LEU A 105 -18.54 -3.14 -0.99
C LEU A 105 -17.50 -3.19 0.12
N ILE A 106 -16.34 -2.53 -0.06
CA ILE A 106 -15.28 -2.43 0.96
C ILE A 106 -15.81 -1.74 2.23
N LYS A 107 -16.52 -0.61 2.08
CA LYS A 107 -17.12 0.12 3.21
C LYS A 107 -18.17 -0.70 3.96
N ASP A 108 -19.04 -1.39 3.23
CA ASP A 108 -20.10 -2.22 3.81
C ASP A 108 -19.54 -3.37 4.67
N HIS A 109 -18.29 -3.77 4.43
CA HIS A 109 -17.55 -4.75 5.24
C HIS A 109 -16.65 -4.13 6.31
N GLY A 110 -16.75 -2.81 6.55
CA GLY A 110 -16.05 -2.12 7.65
C GLY A 110 -14.59 -1.80 7.38
N CYS A 111 -14.11 -1.96 6.16
CA CYS A 111 -12.76 -1.58 5.75
C CYS A 111 -12.73 -0.18 5.11
N LYS A 112 -11.57 0.44 5.12
CA LYS A 112 -11.30 1.70 4.43
C LYS A 112 -10.94 1.42 2.98
N PRO A 113 -11.66 1.97 1.99
CA PRO A 113 -11.37 1.72 0.58
C PRO A 113 -10.23 2.60 0.06
N GLY A 114 -9.45 2.04 -0.86
CA GLY A 114 -8.49 2.79 -1.66
C GLY A 114 -8.50 2.39 -3.13
N VAL A 115 -8.10 3.33 -3.98
CA VAL A 115 -7.95 3.11 -5.43
C VAL A 115 -6.48 3.13 -5.80
N VAL A 116 -6.05 2.12 -6.57
CA VAL A 116 -4.66 1.94 -6.99
C VAL A 116 -4.49 2.33 -8.46
N LEU A 117 -3.54 3.18 -8.75
CA LEU A 117 -3.22 3.56 -10.13
C LEU A 117 -1.89 2.96 -10.58
N ASN A 118 -1.93 2.19 -11.66
CA ASN A 118 -0.73 1.74 -12.35
C ASN A 118 0.09 2.93 -12.90
N PRO A 119 1.38 2.76 -13.22
CA PRO A 119 2.20 3.86 -13.72
C PRO A 119 1.56 4.62 -14.89
N ALA A 120 0.91 3.91 -15.82
CA ALA A 120 0.26 4.50 -17.00
C ALA A 120 -1.24 4.79 -16.84
N THR A 121 -1.88 4.46 -15.71
CA THR A 121 -3.30 4.75 -15.49
C THR A 121 -3.51 6.25 -15.28
N ASN A 122 -4.47 6.84 -16.00
CA ASN A 122 -4.77 8.27 -15.90
C ASN A 122 -5.42 8.60 -14.57
N VAL A 123 -5.00 9.71 -13.94
CA VAL A 123 -5.52 10.17 -12.64
C VAL A 123 -6.98 10.64 -12.69
N SER A 124 -7.49 10.99 -13.87
CA SER A 124 -8.88 11.44 -14.04
C SER A 124 -9.93 10.42 -13.58
N ILE A 125 -9.56 9.14 -13.42
CA ILE A 125 -10.46 8.13 -12.87
C ILE A 125 -10.85 8.43 -11.41
N LEU A 126 -10.06 9.22 -10.69
CA LEU A 126 -10.33 9.62 -9.32
C LEU A 126 -11.42 10.70 -9.20
N GLU A 127 -11.70 11.43 -10.30
CA GLU A 127 -12.58 12.62 -10.28
C GLU A 127 -13.97 12.34 -9.67
N TYR A 128 -14.51 11.15 -9.90
CA TYR A 128 -15.87 10.78 -9.45
C TYR A 128 -15.88 9.79 -8.28
N CYS A 129 -14.74 9.51 -7.64
CA CYS A 129 -14.69 8.58 -6.51
C CYS A 129 -13.80 9.06 -5.36
N LEU A 130 -13.07 10.17 -5.53
CA LEU A 130 -12.10 10.63 -4.54
C LEU A 130 -12.74 10.98 -3.18
N ASP A 131 -13.95 11.53 -3.18
CA ASP A 131 -14.73 11.84 -1.97
C ASP A 131 -15.23 10.60 -1.20
N GLN A 132 -15.08 9.43 -1.82
CA GLN A 132 -15.58 8.16 -1.27
C GLN A 132 -14.47 7.24 -0.76
N ILE A 133 -13.21 7.60 -0.92
CA ILE A 133 -12.08 6.74 -0.58
C ILE A 133 -11.24 7.32 0.58
N ASP A 134 -10.51 6.46 1.25
CA ASP A 134 -9.61 6.83 2.35
C ASP A 134 -8.13 6.84 1.91
N MET A 135 -7.83 6.28 0.73
CA MET A 135 -6.47 6.17 0.22
C MET A 135 -6.42 6.17 -1.31
N VAL A 136 -5.42 6.84 -1.87
CA VAL A 136 -4.95 6.63 -3.24
C VAL A 136 -3.57 5.99 -3.16
N LEU A 137 -3.40 4.84 -3.80
CA LEU A 137 -2.10 4.19 -3.95
C LEU A 137 -1.57 4.42 -5.37
N LEU A 138 -0.38 4.96 -5.49
CA LEU A 138 0.33 5.10 -6.77
C LEU A 138 1.41 4.04 -6.91
N MET A 139 1.29 3.20 -7.92
CA MET A 139 2.36 2.30 -8.30
C MET A 139 3.51 3.07 -8.93
N SER A 140 4.69 2.97 -8.36
CA SER A 140 5.93 3.53 -8.91
C SER A 140 6.82 2.50 -9.61
N VAL A 141 6.26 1.30 -9.79
CA VAL A 141 6.76 0.19 -10.62
C VAL A 141 5.59 -0.48 -11.31
N ASN A 142 5.83 -1.33 -12.30
CA ASN A 142 4.75 -2.22 -12.77
C ASN A 142 4.48 -3.28 -11.68
N PRO A 143 3.22 -3.47 -11.25
CA PRO A 143 2.90 -4.42 -10.19
C PRO A 143 3.25 -5.86 -10.56
N GLY A 144 3.53 -6.69 -9.54
CA GLY A 144 3.77 -8.12 -9.71
C GLY A 144 5.06 -8.66 -9.08
N PHE A 145 6.11 -7.87 -8.95
CA PHE A 145 7.40 -8.33 -8.40
C PHE A 145 8.07 -7.27 -7.54
N ALA A 146 8.69 -7.70 -6.45
CA ALA A 146 9.53 -6.85 -5.61
C ALA A 146 10.88 -6.51 -6.28
N GLY A 147 11.60 -5.50 -5.74
CA GLY A 147 12.97 -5.18 -6.12
C GLY A 147 13.13 -4.43 -7.46
N GLN A 148 12.05 -3.89 -8.02
CA GLN A 148 12.08 -3.09 -9.24
C GLN A 148 12.60 -1.67 -8.97
N LYS A 149 13.08 -1.01 -10.03
CA LYS A 149 13.53 0.37 -9.98
C LYS A 149 12.33 1.32 -10.09
N PHE A 150 12.33 2.37 -9.25
CA PHE A 150 11.33 3.43 -9.22
C PHE A 150 11.20 4.12 -10.60
N ILE A 151 9.99 4.33 -11.07
CA ILE A 151 9.66 5.03 -12.33
C ILE A 151 9.58 6.54 -12.04
N GLU A 152 10.52 7.31 -12.57
CA GLU A 152 10.69 8.74 -12.24
C GLU A 152 9.45 9.61 -12.52
N SER A 153 8.66 9.28 -13.56
CA SER A 153 7.43 10.03 -13.88
C SER A 153 6.35 9.92 -12.78
N THR A 154 6.50 9.00 -11.84
CA THR A 154 5.59 8.89 -10.69
C THR A 154 5.67 10.12 -9.78
N TYR A 155 6.79 10.83 -9.72
CA TYR A 155 6.87 12.06 -8.92
C TYR A 155 5.90 13.13 -9.39
N ASP A 156 5.77 13.34 -10.69
CA ASP A 156 4.82 14.31 -11.25
C ASP A 156 3.38 13.87 -10.97
N LYS A 157 3.13 12.55 -11.04
CA LYS A 157 1.81 11.98 -10.71
C LYS A 157 1.46 12.13 -9.24
N ILE A 158 2.44 12.01 -8.32
CA ILE A 158 2.23 12.27 -6.88
C ILE A 158 1.77 13.71 -6.68
N VAL A 159 2.43 14.69 -7.31
CA VAL A 159 2.04 16.11 -7.22
C VAL A 159 0.60 16.32 -7.69
N GLU A 160 0.27 15.81 -8.89
CA GLU A 160 -1.07 15.94 -9.45
C GLU A 160 -2.15 15.34 -8.54
N VAL A 161 -1.94 14.13 -8.04
CA VAL A 161 -2.90 13.46 -7.16
C VAL A 161 -2.98 14.15 -5.79
N ARG A 162 -1.88 14.68 -5.25
CA ARG A 162 -1.89 15.45 -4.00
C ARG A 162 -2.76 16.71 -4.14
N GLU A 163 -2.63 17.44 -5.24
CA GLU A 163 -3.47 18.60 -5.53
C GLU A 163 -4.97 18.24 -5.60
N MET A 164 -5.30 17.11 -6.24
CA MET A 164 -6.68 16.60 -6.29
C MET A 164 -7.21 16.26 -4.90
N ILE A 165 -6.42 15.56 -4.09
CA ILE A 165 -6.78 15.17 -2.71
C ILE A 165 -7.01 16.41 -1.85
N ASP A 166 -6.09 17.39 -1.89
CA ASP A 166 -6.19 18.60 -1.06
C ASP A 166 -7.42 19.44 -1.41
N ALA A 167 -7.85 19.40 -2.67
CA ALA A 167 -9.07 20.07 -3.11
C ALA A 167 -10.37 19.42 -2.60
N VAL A 168 -10.35 18.13 -2.29
CA VAL A 168 -11.54 17.35 -1.88
C VAL A 168 -11.52 17.07 -0.39
N ASN A 169 -10.50 16.36 0.09
CA ASN A 169 -10.34 15.97 1.49
C ASN A 169 -8.87 15.66 1.82
N PRO A 170 -8.14 16.57 2.48
CA PRO A 170 -6.73 16.38 2.82
C PRO A 170 -6.43 15.17 3.73
N SER A 171 -7.45 14.54 4.32
CA SER A 171 -7.28 13.36 5.16
C SER A 171 -7.12 12.04 4.37
N ILE A 172 -7.39 12.05 3.06
CA ILE A 172 -7.16 10.91 2.19
C ILE A 172 -5.65 10.68 2.09
N ARG A 173 -5.22 9.44 2.36
CA ARG A 173 -3.81 9.06 2.26
C ARG A 173 -3.34 9.00 0.82
N LEU A 174 -2.14 9.50 0.57
CA LEU A 174 -1.44 9.32 -0.70
C LEU A 174 -0.25 8.38 -0.50
N GLU A 175 -0.50 7.13 -0.86
CA GLU A 175 0.47 6.06 -0.73
C GLU A 175 1.26 5.85 -2.03
N VAL A 176 2.52 5.47 -1.90
CA VAL A 176 3.40 5.13 -3.03
C VAL A 176 4.02 3.76 -2.80
N ASP A 177 3.88 2.87 -3.78
CA ASP A 177 4.45 1.52 -3.74
C ASP A 177 5.32 1.24 -4.96
N GLY A 178 6.54 0.78 -4.67
CA GLY A 178 7.50 0.27 -5.65
C GLY A 178 8.84 1.00 -5.67
N GLY A 179 9.91 0.27 -5.40
CA GLY A 179 11.28 0.74 -5.54
C GLY A 179 11.70 1.88 -4.60
N LEU A 180 10.94 2.14 -3.53
CA LEU A 180 11.31 3.13 -2.51
C LEU A 180 12.48 2.64 -1.65
N ASN A 181 13.40 3.56 -1.37
CA ASN A 181 14.58 3.34 -0.56
C ASN A 181 15.10 4.65 0.05
N LEU A 182 16.22 4.63 0.77
CA LEU A 182 16.80 5.81 1.44
C LEU A 182 17.21 6.95 0.47
N GLU A 183 17.43 6.64 -0.82
CA GLU A 183 17.89 7.65 -1.80
C GLU A 183 16.72 8.45 -2.39
N ASN A 184 15.53 7.84 -2.48
CA ASN A 184 14.39 8.41 -3.22
C ASN A 184 13.15 8.74 -2.38
N ILE A 185 13.00 8.17 -1.18
CA ILE A 185 11.83 8.36 -0.32
C ILE A 185 11.58 9.84 0.04
N GLY A 186 12.64 10.61 0.25
CA GLY A 186 12.53 12.05 0.53
C GLY A 186 11.99 12.85 -0.66
N LYS A 187 12.32 12.45 -1.90
CA LYS A 187 11.75 13.09 -3.08
C LYS A 187 10.26 12.76 -3.22
N ALA A 188 9.84 11.52 -2.93
CA ALA A 188 8.42 11.14 -2.92
C ALA A 188 7.62 11.95 -1.87
N ALA A 189 8.18 12.14 -0.67
CA ALA A 189 7.57 12.95 0.38
C ALA A 189 7.43 14.43 -0.05
N ARG A 190 8.48 15.04 -0.61
CA ARG A 190 8.40 16.42 -1.15
C ARG A 190 7.40 16.57 -2.28
N SER A 191 7.17 15.52 -3.05
CA SER A 191 6.15 15.53 -4.11
C SER A 191 4.72 15.44 -3.57
N GLY A 192 4.53 15.12 -2.26
CA GLY A 192 3.22 15.12 -1.61
C GLY A 192 2.74 13.76 -1.10
N ALA A 193 3.52 12.68 -1.24
CA ALA A 193 3.20 11.40 -0.63
C ALA A 193 3.30 11.47 0.90
N ASP A 194 2.40 10.78 1.59
CA ASP A 194 2.38 10.69 3.05
C ASP A 194 2.48 9.25 3.58
N THR A 195 2.35 8.26 2.72
CA THR A 195 2.41 6.84 3.05
C THR A 195 3.37 6.13 2.08
N PHE A 196 4.32 5.36 2.61
CA PHE A 196 5.44 4.82 1.86
C PHE A 196 5.56 3.32 2.04
N VAL A 197 5.37 2.58 0.95
CA VAL A 197 5.59 1.12 0.93
C VAL A 197 7.04 0.83 0.62
N ALA A 198 7.71 0.14 1.53
CA ALA A 198 9.10 -0.26 1.37
C ALA A 198 9.27 -1.75 1.75
N GLY A 199 9.40 -2.62 0.76
CA GLY A 199 9.61 -4.06 0.96
C GLY A 199 11.09 -4.40 1.12
N SER A 200 11.78 -4.69 0.03
CA SER A 200 13.17 -5.14 0.00
C SER A 200 14.15 -4.19 0.68
N ALA A 201 13.89 -2.88 0.64
CA ALA A 201 14.76 -1.91 1.31
C ALA A 201 14.77 -2.07 2.85
N ILE A 202 13.69 -2.61 3.43
CA ILE A 202 13.59 -2.88 4.87
C ILE A 202 13.96 -4.34 5.15
N PHE A 203 13.25 -5.32 4.56
CA PHE A 203 13.41 -6.73 4.89
C PHE A 203 14.78 -7.32 4.53
N ASN A 204 15.47 -6.78 3.51
CA ASN A 204 16.85 -7.19 3.19
C ASN A 204 17.92 -6.41 3.95
N SER A 205 17.54 -5.45 4.83
CA SER A 205 18.51 -4.70 5.62
C SER A 205 19.02 -5.50 6.82
N GLU A 206 20.25 -5.25 7.22
CA GLU A 206 20.84 -5.88 8.42
C GLU A 206 20.18 -5.43 9.73
N ASN A 207 19.45 -4.30 9.72
CA ASN A 207 18.84 -3.73 10.92
C ASN A 207 17.61 -2.89 10.58
N TYR A 208 16.44 -3.47 10.76
CA TYR A 208 15.14 -2.84 10.48
C TYR A 208 14.97 -1.49 11.17
N LYS A 209 15.31 -1.43 12.47
CA LYS A 209 15.16 -0.20 13.27
C LYS A 209 16.01 0.95 12.74
N LYS A 210 17.25 0.66 12.35
CA LYS A 210 18.15 1.67 11.76
C LYS A 210 17.59 2.17 10.42
N THR A 211 17.16 1.25 9.56
CA THR A 211 16.64 1.58 8.23
C THR A 211 15.35 2.41 8.33
N ILE A 212 14.39 1.98 9.15
CA ILE A 212 13.13 2.70 9.35
C ILE A 212 13.37 4.09 9.98
N SER A 213 14.27 4.18 10.95
CA SER A 213 14.64 5.47 11.56
C SER A 213 15.28 6.42 10.55
N GLN A 214 16.14 5.93 9.66
CA GLN A 214 16.75 6.73 8.60
C GLN A 214 15.68 7.19 7.57
N MET A 215 14.74 6.33 7.18
CA MET A 215 13.62 6.70 6.31
C MET A 215 12.81 7.85 6.94
N ARG A 216 12.44 7.73 8.22
CA ARG A 216 11.71 8.80 8.94
C ARG A 216 12.49 10.11 9.00
N GLU A 217 13.78 10.03 9.27
CA GLU A 217 14.64 11.23 9.31
C GLU A 217 14.68 11.94 7.94
N ILE A 218 14.79 11.17 6.85
CA ILE A 218 14.79 11.71 5.49
C ILE A 218 13.45 12.36 5.16
N ILE A 219 12.34 11.67 5.44
CA ILE A 219 10.98 12.17 5.19
C ILE A 219 10.71 13.45 5.99
N SER A 220 11.11 13.50 7.26
CA SER A 220 10.85 14.66 8.13
C SER A 220 11.63 15.92 7.76
N LYS A 221 12.66 15.80 6.93
CA LYS A 221 13.47 16.90 6.40
C LYS A 221 13.07 17.31 4.98
N SER A 222 12.04 16.69 4.44
CA SER A 222 11.61 16.85 3.04
C SER A 222 10.64 18.00 2.84
#